data_28f1cc3523c25f470eb05fb02042ec80
#
_entry.id   28f1cc3523c25f470eb05fb02042ec80
#
_cell.length_a   1.000
_cell.length_b   1.000
_cell.length_c   1.000
_cell.angle_alpha   90.00
_cell.angle_beta   90.00
_cell.angle_gamma   90.00
#
_symmetry.space_group_name_H-M   'P 1'
#
loop_
_entity.id
_entity.type
_entity.pdbx_description
1 polymer ?
#
loop_
_entity_poly.entity_id
_entity_poly.type
_entity_poly.pdbx_seq_one_letter_code
_entity_poly.pdbx_strand_id
1 'polypeptide(L)'
;MIPRYNRSKIEKIWSLENKFTIWTEIECLIAEKQAMLGVIPKKAAKEIRNKAKFNVKEIEKIEKETKHDVVAYINNVSKYIGDSSKYFHFGVTSSDIIDTSFSVQLKHCLLYTSPSPRDPM
;
A
#
# COMPACT_ATOMS: atom_id res chain seq x y z
N MET A 1 27.28 5.40 -17.00
CA MET A 1 26.20 5.09 -16.13
C MET A 1 26.26 3.68 -15.59
N ILE A 2 25.79 3.54 -14.47
CA ILE A 2 25.85 2.24 -13.84
C ILE A 2 24.66 1.41 -14.27
N PRO A 3 24.86 0.36 -15.01
CA PRO A 3 23.76 -0.44 -15.51
C PRO A 3 22.81 -0.94 -14.43
N ARG A 4 23.36 -1.17 -13.27
CA ARG A 4 22.53 -1.69 -12.19
C ARG A 4 21.56 -0.68 -11.62
N TYR A 5 21.74 0.58 -11.95
CA TYR A 5 20.78 1.59 -11.58
C TYR A 5 19.63 1.63 -12.54
N ASN A 6 19.53 0.67 -13.22
CA ASN A 6 18.46 0.43 -14.09
C ASN A 6 17.27 1.31 -13.78
N ARG A 7 17.00 2.23 -14.68
CA ARG A 7 15.92 3.17 -14.52
C ARG A 7 14.57 2.46 -14.39
N SER A 8 14.36 1.39 -15.12
CA SER A 8 13.09 0.68 -15.04
C SER A 8 12.86 0.04 -13.69
N LYS A 9 13.91 -0.37 -12.97
CA LYS A 9 13.77 -0.87 -11.61
C LYS A 9 13.32 0.23 -10.66
N ILE A 10 13.92 1.41 -10.80
CA ILE A 10 13.58 2.55 -9.96
C ILE A 10 12.16 3.03 -10.27
N GLU A 11 11.84 3.11 -11.54
CA GLU A 11 10.50 3.50 -11.95
C GLU A 11 9.45 2.53 -11.43
N LYS A 12 9.77 1.24 -11.42
CA LYS A 12 8.86 0.24 -10.88
C LYS A 12 8.61 0.45 -9.38
N ILE A 13 9.67 0.77 -8.63
CA ILE A 13 9.53 1.02 -7.19
C ILE A 13 8.58 2.20 -6.93
N TRP A 14 8.68 3.25 -7.75
CA TRP A 14 7.88 4.46 -7.57
C TRP A 14 6.59 4.47 -8.38
N SER A 15 6.28 3.39 -9.09
CA SER A 15 5.07 3.33 -9.91
C SER A 15 3.82 3.38 -9.03
N LEU A 16 2.70 3.80 -9.64
CA LEU A 16 1.42 3.82 -8.94
C LEU A 16 1.02 2.42 -8.48
N GLU A 17 1.25 1.44 -9.33
CA GLU A 17 0.92 0.06 -9.00
C GLU A 17 1.67 -0.42 -7.77
N ASN A 18 2.97 -0.16 -7.72
CA ASN A 18 3.77 -0.56 -6.57
C ASN A 18 3.36 0.22 -5.32
N LYS A 19 3.08 1.50 -5.47
CA LYS A 19 2.61 2.34 -4.37
C LYS A 19 1.35 1.76 -3.74
N PHE A 20 0.36 1.43 -4.56
CA PHE A 20 -0.90 0.89 -4.05
C PHE A 20 -0.74 -0.54 -3.52
N THR A 21 0.18 -1.31 -4.08
CA THR A 21 0.51 -2.63 -3.55
C THR A 21 1.04 -2.51 -2.11
N ILE A 22 1.92 -1.56 -1.89
CA ILE A 22 2.48 -1.31 -0.55
C ILE A 22 1.38 -0.81 0.39
N TRP A 23 0.53 0.10 -0.07
CA TRP A 23 -0.58 0.57 0.74
C TRP A 23 -1.49 -0.58 1.17
N THR A 24 -1.79 -1.49 0.23
CA THR A 24 -2.64 -2.64 0.52
C THR A 24 -2.00 -3.56 1.55
N GLU A 25 -0.70 -3.81 1.42
CA GLU A 25 -0.01 -4.65 2.39
C GLU A 25 -0.02 -4.03 3.78
N ILE A 26 0.24 -2.72 3.87
CA ILE A 26 0.20 -2.01 5.14
C ILE A 26 -1.18 -2.10 5.77
N GLU A 27 -2.23 -1.89 4.99
CA GLU A 27 -3.59 -1.96 5.50
C GLU A 27 -3.95 -3.36 5.97
N CYS A 28 -3.51 -4.38 5.24
CA CYS A 28 -3.74 -5.76 5.65
C CYS A 28 -3.03 -6.09 6.96
N LEU A 29 -1.79 -5.63 7.09
CA LEU A 29 -1.03 -5.86 8.33
C LEU A 29 -1.68 -5.15 9.52
N ILE A 30 -2.17 -3.93 9.31
CA ILE A 30 -2.87 -3.19 10.35
C ILE A 30 -4.13 -3.93 10.75
N ALA A 31 -4.91 -4.40 9.78
CA ALA A 31 -6.13 -5.13 10.06
C ALA A 31 -5.84 -6.42 10.83
N GLU A 32 -4.79 -7.14 10.46
CA GLU A 32 -4.40 -8.35 11.15
C GLU A 32 -3.99 -8.07 12.60
N LYS A 33 -3.26 -6.98 12.80
CA LYS A 33 -2.86 -6.57 14.15
C LYS A 33 -4.08 -6.16 14.97
N GLN A 34 -5.00 -5.41 14.38
CA GLN A 34 -6.22 -5.01 15.06
C GLN A 34 -7.06 -6.23 15.47
N ALA A 35 -7.09 -7.24 14.61
CA ALA A 35 -7.80 -8.48 14.92
C ALA A 35 -7.16 -9.21 16.11
N MET A 36 -5.83 -9.22 16.15
CA MET A 36 -5.11 -9.80 17.28
C MET A 36 -5.43 -9.10 18.60
N LEU A 37 -5.62 -7.78 18.53
CA LEU A 37 -5.92 -6.98 19.71
C LEU A 37 -7.41 -6.95 20.04
N GLY A 38 -8.23 -7.61 19.25
CA GLY A 38 -9.67 -7.66 19.49
C GLY A 38 -10.42 -6.41 19.04
N VAL A 39 -9.78 -5.52 18.27
CA VAL A 39 -10.41 -4.29 17.81
C VAL A 39 -11.40 -4.57 16.67
N ILE A 40 -11.05 -5.52 15.79
CA ILE A 40 -11.94 -5.95 14.72
C ILE A 40 -12.05 -7.48 14.76
N PRO A 41 -13.11 -8.03 14.12
CA PRO A 41 -13.25 -9.50 14.07
C PRO A 41 -12.12 -10.14 13.27
N LYS A 42 -11.64 -11.29 13.71
CA LYS A 42 -10.61 -12.03 12.98
C LYS A 42 -11.05 -12.40 11.57
N LYS A 43 -12.34 -12.72 11.42
CA LYS A 43 -12.91 -13.01 10.11
C LYS A 43 -12.77 -11.83 9.15
N ALA A 44 -12.98 -10.62 9.66
CA ALA A 44 -12.85 -9.42 8.86
C ALA A 44 -11.42 -9.23 8.34
N ALA A 45 -10.42 -9.45 9.21
CA ALA A 45 -9.02 -9.34 8.80
C ALA A 45 -8.68 -10.36 7.72
N LYS A 46 -9.20 -11.58 7.85
CA LYS A 46 -8.99 -12.62 6.84
C LYS A 46 -9.61 -12.23 5.51
N GLU A 47 -10.81 -11.70 5.53
CA GLU A 47 -11.48 -11.28 4.31
C GLU A 47 -10.74 -10.13 3.65
N ILE A 48 -10.26 -9.19 4.44
CA ILE A 48 -9.46 -8.08 3.92
C ILE A 48 -8.22 -8.60 3.22
N ARG A 49 -7.47 -9.49 3.87
CA ARG A 49 -6.26 -10.06 3.28
C ARG A 49 -6.55 -10.80 1.97
N ASN A 50 -7.63 -11.56 1.95
CA ASN A 50 -7.94 -12.40 0.80
C ASN A 50 -8.58 -11.64 -0.35
N LYS A 51 -9.35 -10.59 -0.06
CA LYS A 51 -10.16 -9.90 -1.07
C LYS A 51 -9.64 -8.51 -1.45
N ALA A 52 -8.71 -7.95 -0.69
CA ALA A 52 -8.21 -6.61 -1.00
C ALA A 52 -7.50 -6.59 -2.35
N LYS A 53 -8.04 -5.82 -3.27
CA LYS A 53 -7.51 -5.62 -4.61
C LYS A 53 -7.74 -4.17 -4.98
N PHE A 54 -7.02 -3.72 -5.98
CA PHE A 54 -7.20 -2.36 -6.49
C PHE A 54 -7.04 -2.34 -8.00
N ASN A 55 -7.55 -1.29 -8.61
CA ASN A 55 -7.36 -1.03 -10.02
C ASN A 55 -6.94 0.42 -10.18
N VAL A 56 -5.74 0.64 -10.70
CA VAL A 56 -5.16 1.98 -10.79
C VAL A 56 -6.04 2.92 -11.61
N LYS A 57 -6.59 2.46 -12.71
CA LYS A 57 -7.44 3.31 -13.55
C LYS A 57 -8.71 3.73 -12.82
N GLU A 58 -9.30 2.81 -12.07
CA GLU A 58 -10.49 3.13 -11.28
C GLU A 58 -10.18 4.11 -10.17
N ILE A 59 -9.03 3.94 -9.53
CA ILE A 59 -8.59 4.86 -8.48
C ILE A 59 -8.41 6.27 -9.04
N GLU A 60 -7.74 6.38 -10.19
CA GLU A 60 -7.52 7.68 -10.83
C GLU A 60 -8.86 8.36 -11.17
N LYS A 61 -9.82 7.58 -11.63
CA LYS A 61 -11.13 8.11 -11.95
C LYS A 61 -11.85 8.63 -10.70
N ILE A 62 -11.79 7.89 -9.61
CA ILE A 62 -12.40 8.30 -8.35
C ILE A 62 -11.70 9.54 -7.79
N GLU A 63 -10.38 9.59 -7.91
CA GLU A 63 -9.60 10.71 -7.41
C GLU A 63 -9.98 12.02 -8.09
N LYS A 64 -10.32 11.98 -9.36
CA LYS A 64 -10.78 13.17 -10.07
C LYS A 64 -12.03 13.77 -9.43
N GLU A 65 -12.86 12.94 -8.83
CA GLU A 65 -14.09 13.39 -8.16
C GLU A 65 -13.83 13.78 -6.72
N THR A 66 -13.09 12.95 -5.98
CA THR A 66 -12.86 13.17 -4.55
C THR A 66 -11.71 14.14 -4.27
N LYS A 67 -10.79 14.27 -5.20
CA LYS A 67 -9.56 15.08 -5.09
C LYS A 67 -8.71 14.67 -3.89
N HIS A 68 -8.78 13.40 -3.50
CA HIS A 68 -8.04 12.86 -2.39
C HIS A 68 -7.60 11.43 -2.72
N ASP A 69 -6.30 11.21 -2.83
CA ASP A 69 -5.74 9.95 -3.31
C ASP A 69 -6.02 8.76 -2.40
N VAL A 70 -5.87 8.93 -1.09
CA VAL A 70 -6.11 7.83 -0.16
C VAL A 70 -7.59 7.47 -0.11
N VAL A 71 -8.47 8.47 -0.13
CA VAL A 71 -9.91 8.21 -0.16
C VAL A 71 -10.29 7.45 -1.42
N ALA A 72 -9.75 7.86 -2.57
CA ALA A 72 -10.02 7.18 -3.83
C ALA A 72 -9.55 5.72 -3.77
N TYR A 73 -8.36 5.49 -3.23
CA TYR A 73 -7.81 4.16 -3.07
C TYR A 73 -8.72 3.30 -2.16
N ILE A 74 -9.11 3.83 -1.01
CA ILE A 74 -9.94 3.08 -0.07
C ILE A 74 -11.30 2.74 -0.68
N ASN A 75 -11.91 3.68 -1.39
CA ASN A 75 -13.18 3.44 -2.06
C ASN A 75 -13.06 2.31 -3.08
N ASN A 76 -11.98 2.31 -3.83
CA ASN A 76 -11.76 1.27 -4.84
C ASN A 76 -11.56 -0.10 -4.19
N VAL A 77 -10.70 -0.19 -3.18
CA VAL A 77 -10.42 -1.47 -2.51
C VAL A 77 -11.65 -1.98 -1.79
N SER A 78 -12.42 -1.09 -1.17
CA SER A 78 -13.65 -1.47 -0.47
C SER A 78 -14.63 -2.19 -1.37
N LYS A 79 -14.69 -1.80 -2.64
CA LYS A 79 -15.54 -2.44 -3.62
C LYS A 79 -15.20 -3.92 -3.77
N TYR A 80 -13.91 -4.28 -3.70
CA TYR A 80 -13.47 -5.65 -3.85
C TYR A 80 -13.58 -6.45 -2.55
N ILE A 81 -13.49 -5.79 -1.39
CA ILE A 81 -13.57 -6.47 -0.11
C ILE A 81 -15.02 -6.85 0.23
N GLY A 82 -15.96 -5.95 -0.03
CA GLY A 82 -17.36 -6.21 0.27
C GLY A 82 -17.73 -5.92 1.71
N ASP A 83 -18.43 -6.84 2.36
CA ASP A 83 -19.00 -6.61 3.69
C ASP A 83 -17.98 -6.23 4.76
N SER A 84 -16.77 -6.76 4.70
CA SER A 84 -15.75 -6.44 5.68
C SER A 84 -15.04 -5.12 5.41
N SER A 85 -15.41 -4.42 4.34
CA SER A 85 -14.77 -3.15 3.98
C SER A 85 -14.90 -2.09 5.07
N LYS A 86 -15.91 -2.17 5.90
CA LYS A 86 -16.08 -1.22 7.01
C LYS A 86 -14.92 -1.28 8.01
N TYR A 87 -14.17 -2.36 8.02
CA TYR A 87 -13.01 -2.52 8.89
C TYR A 87 -11.71 -2.18 8.18
N PHE A 88 -11.76 -1.93 6.88
CA PHE A 88 -10.57 -1.55 6.12
C PHE A 88 -10.24 -0.09 6.43
N HIS A 89 -8.99 0.18 6.71
CA HIS A 89 -8.53 1.52 7.10
C HIS A 89 -9.16 2.01 8.42
N PHE A 90 -9.63 1.10 9.22
CA PHE A 90 -10.33 1.42 10.46
C PHE A 90 -9.36 2.02 11.49
N GLY A 91 -9.63 3.25 11.92
CA GLY A 91 -8.79 3.90 12.91
C GLY A 91 -7.42 4.36 12.39
N VAL A 92 -7.21 4.36 11.08
CA VAL A 92 -5.94 4.74 10.47
C VAL A 92 -6.11 6.08 9.75
N THR A 93 -5.10 6.91 9.78
CA THR A 93 -5.13 8.18 9.05
C THR A 93 -4.43 8.05 7.71
N SER A 94 -4.76 8.98 6.80
CA SER A 94 -4.09 9.02 5.49
C SER A 94 -2.59 9.21 5.64
N SER A 95 -2.18 10.03 6.60
CA SER A 95 -0.75 10.29 6.85
C SER A 95 -0.01 9.02 7.23
N ASP A 96 -0.64 8.16 8.05
CA ASP A 96 -0.01 6.90 8.47
C ASP A 96 0.34 6.03 7.27
N ILE A 97 -0.58 5.95 6.31
CA ILE A 97 -0.37 5.13 5.11
C ILE A 97 0.66 5.76 4.19
N ILE A 98 0.55 7.05 3.94
CA ILE A 98 1.44 7.75 3.02
C ILE A 98 2.87 7.74 3.54
N ASP A 99 3.07 8.09 4.80
CA ASP A 99 4.41 8.17 5.37
C ASP A 99 5.08 6.81 5.45
N THR A 100 4.35 5.78 5.88
CA THR A 100 4.90 4.43 5.96
C THR A 100 5.23 3.91 4.58
N SER A 101 4.35 4.13 3.60
CA SER A 101 4.56 3.71 2.23
C SER A 101 5.78 4.38 1.62
N PHE A 102 5.92 5.69 1.84
CA PHE A 102 7.08 6.43 1.35
C PHE A 102 8.36 5.87 1.93
N SER A 103 8.38 5.58 3.23
CA SER A 103 9.56 5.01 3.88
C SER A 103 9.93 3.65 3.29
N VAL A 104 8.94 2.80 3.00
CA VAL A 104 9.18 1.50 2.40
C VAL A 104 9.74 1.66 0.98
N GLN A 105 9.16 2.57 0.20
CA GLN A 105 9.62 2.82 -1.16
C GLN A 105 11.05 3.37 -1.15
N LEU A 106 11.34 4.29 -0.24
CA LEU A 106 12.68 4.86 -0.12
C LEU A 106 13.70 3.77 0.23
N LYS A 107 13.35 2.89 1.15
CA LYS A 107 14.22 1.79 1.53
C LYS A 107 14.51 0.88 0.34
N HIS A 108 13.49 0.55 -0.46
CA HIS A 108 13.68 -0.26 -1.66
C HIS A 108 14.60 0.46 -2.66
N CYS A 109 14.39 1.76 -2.83
CA CYS A 109 15.20 2.54 -3.73
C CYS A 109 16.67 2.52 -3.32
N LEU A 110 16.94 2.69 -2.04
CA LEU A 110 18.31 2.64 -1.53
C LEU A 110 18.96 1.28 -1.74
N LEU A 111 18.19 0.21 -1.58
CA LEU A 111 18.71 -1.13 -1.79
C LEU A 111 19.14 -1.36 -3.24
N TYR A 112 18.42 -0.76 -4.20
CA TYR A 112 18.74 -0.97 -5.61
C TYR A 112 19.70 0.04 -6.19
N THR A 113 19.87 1.19 -5.54
CA THR A 113 20.73 2.25 -6.08
C THR A 113 22.03 2.42 -5.32
N SER A 114 22.08 1.94 -4.10
CA SER A 114 23.28 2.08 -3.29
C SER A 114 24.42 1.25 -3.88
N PRO A 115 25.57 1.86 -4.11
CA PRO A 115 26.72 1.12 -4.59
C PRO A 115 27.43 0.40 -3.47
N SER A 116 27.03 0.56 -2.27
CA SER A 116 27.73 0.06 -1.13
C SER A 116 27.90 -1.45 -1.19
N PRO A 117 29.11 -1.89 -1.20
CA PRO A 117 29.39 -3.30 -1.16
C PRO A 117 29.19 -3.86 0.20
N ARG A 118 29.20 -2.98 1.00
CA ARG A 118 29.13 -3.41 2.31
C ARG A 118 27.89 -3.73 2.71
N ASP A 119 27.99 -3.59 1.97
CA ASP A 119 27.36 -3.80 2.16
C ASP A 119 27.11 -4.79 2.33
N PRO A 120 27.16 -5.15 2.24
CA PRO A 120 27.05 -5.90 2.47
C PRO A 120 26.98 -6.23 3.08
N MET A 121 27.04 -5.93 3.09
CA MET A 121 26.95 -6.10 3.78
C MET A 121 26.78 -6.01 4.11
#